data_421e4b88c6d54e36862305bd32ed0a54
#
_entry.id   421e4b88c6d54e36862305bd32ed0a54
#
_cell.length_a   1.000
_cell.length_b   1.000
_cell.length_c   1.000
_cell.angle_alpha   90.00
_cell.angle_beta   90.00
_cell.angle_gamma   90.00
#
_symmetry.space_group_name_H-M   'P 1'
#
loop_
_entity.id
_entity.type
_entity.pdbx_description
1 polymer ?
#
loop_
_entity_poly.entity_id
_entity_poly.type
_entity_poly.pdbx_seq_one_letter_code
_entity_poly.pdbx_strand_id
1 'polypeptide(L)'
;MNNLLSMKSLANLLSLLLLSACAGIAPHGPDYVKTASQIPFEVEIRLREIGPISAPEPTRPLYAPLQPAEPFANITVKRDLRYGAAERHRLDVFAPTAASNRPVLLFMHGGAYVGGDKHLAGSPFYSNIGAWAARNGMVGVNMTYRLAPQAKWPAAQEDIGSAIAWIKANAAALGGDPNRIYLMGHSAGASHVANYMSHSQFHGDSGPGVAGAIIVSAFYDFDTLNATGTFFQYHGNDKVQYLQRSPLPGLIASKVPMLFAVAQYDTPDFLQQTEVLRKGFCSAGRCQRIVMLTGHSHMSEVYSINTEDIGLSSEILAFIKP
;
A
#
# COMPACT_ATOMS: atom_id res chain seq x y z
N MET A 1 -74.02 -33.98 -46.57
CA MET A 1 -72.93 -34.91 -46.98
C MET A 1 -71.59 -34.21 -46.73
N ASN A 2 -70.80 -34.84 -45.91
CA ASN A 2 -69.31 -34.69 -45.73
C ASN A 2 -68.74 -33.33 -45.35
N ASN A 3 -68.44 -33.16 -44.08
CA ASN A 3 -67.12 -33.27 -43.39
C ASN A 3 -65.96 -32.63 -44.11
N LEU A 4 -65.30 -31.64 -43.43
CA LEU A 4 -63.93 -31.82 -43.03
C LEU A 4 -63.47 -30.66 -42.12
N LEU A 5 -62.94 -31.08 -40.99
CA LEU A 5 -62.25 -30.27 -39.96
C LEU A 5 -61.00 -29.56 -40.49
N SER A 6 -60.79 -28.32 -40.03
CA SER A 6 -59.47 -27.72 -40.09
C SER A 6 -59.11 -27.06 -38.77
N MET A 7 -58.12 -27.63 -38.07
CA MET A 7 -57.54 -27.13 -36.85
C MET A 7 -56.86 -25.79 -37.08
N LYS A 8 -57.19 -24.78 -36.30
CA LYS A 8 -56.45 -23.52 -36.21
C LYS A 8 -55.47 -23.60 -35.05
N SER A 9 -54.20 -23.58 -35.40
CA SER A 9 -53.08 -23.48 -34.51
C SER A 9 -53.09 -22.14 -33.80
N LEU A 10 -53.12 -22.15 -32.46
CA LEU A 10 -52.87 -20.98 -31.60
C LEU A 10 -51.35 -20.76 -31.52
N ALA A 11 -50.87 -19.68 -32.12
CA ALA A 11 -49.54 -19.19 -31.88
C ALA A 11 -49.53 -18.33 -30.61
N ASN A 12 -48.91 -18.86 -29.53
CA ASN A 12 -48.60 -18.09 -28.33
C ASN A 12 -47.44 -17.17 -28.60
N LEU A 13 -47.68 -15.87 -28.63
CA LEU A 13 -46.62 -14.84 -28.55
C LEU A 13 -46.16 -14.75 -27.10
N LEU A 14 -45.00 -15.34 -26.79
CA LEU A 14 -44.29 -15.16 -25.55
C LEU A 14 -43.46 -13.87 -25.66
N SER A 15 -43.99 -12.80 -25.07
CA SER A 15 -43.23 -11.54 -24.92
C SER A 15 -42.10 -11.75 -23.92
N LEU A 16 -40.87 -11.92 -24.40
CA LEU A 16 -39.67 -11.84 -23.55
C LEU A 16 -39.46 -10.38 -23.10
N LEU A 17 -39.81 -10.09 -21.86
CA LEU A 17 -39.34 -8.91 -21.16
C LEU A 17 -37.83 -9.11 -20.86
N LEU A 18 -37.00 -8.46 -21.66
CA LEU A 18 -35.58 -8.25 -21.34
C LEU A 18 -35.51 -7.30 -20.15
N LEU A 19 -35.45 -7.85 -18.96
CA LEU A 19 -34.96 -7.13 -17.78
C LEU A 19 -33.46 -6.88 -18.01
N SER A 20 -33.16 -5.67 -18.46
CA SER A 20 -31.80 -5.13 -18.41
C SER A 20 -31.44 -4.99 -16.94
N ALA A 21 -30.86 -6.05 -16.36
CA ALA A 21 -30.17 -5.95 -15.09
C ALA A 21 -28.95 -5.07 -15.33
N CYS A 22 -28.99 -3.84 -14.82
CA CYS A 22 -27.76 -3.09 -14.54
C CYS A 22 -26.96 -3.93 -13.55
N ALA A 23 -26.16 -4.86 -14.07
CA ALA A 23 -25.09 -5.49 -13.31
C ALA A 23 -24.14 -4.35 -12.92
N GLY A 24 -24.27 -3.86 -11.70
CA GLY A 24 -23.25 -3.07 -11.07
C GLY A 24 -21.94 -3.82 -11.25
N ILE A 25 -20.98 -3.21 -11.93
CA ILE A 25 -19.65 -3.77 -12.14
C ILE A 25 -19.11 -4.03 -10.74
N ALA A 26 -19.12 -5.28 -10.33
CA ALA A 26 -18.42 -5.68 -9.12
C ALA A 26 -16.95 -5.28 -9.31
N PRO A 27 -16.33 -4.55 -8.36
CA PRO A 27 -14.96 -4.04 -8.52
C PRO A 27 -13.89 -5.13 -8.54
N HIS A 28 -14.28 -6.38 -8.72
CA HIS A 28 -13.42 -7.57 -8.52
C HIS A 28 -13.35 -8.39 -9.81
N GLY A 29 -12.48 -7.98 -10.72
CA GLY A 29 -12.07 -8.83 -11.84
C GLY A 29 -11.19 -10.00 -11.37
N PRO A 30 -10.88 -10.96 -12.25
CA PRO A 30 -10.13 -12.19 -11.92
C PRO A 30 -8.71 -11.97 -11.39
N ASP A 31 -8.19 -10.74 -11.45
CA ASP A 31 -6.83 -10.40 -11.07
C ASP A 31 -6.68 -9.96 -9.58
N TYR A 32 -7.80 -9.83 -8.86
CA TYR A 32 -7.78 -9.58 -7.42
C TYR A 32 -7.72 -10.90 -6.63
N VAL A 33 -6.73 -11.00 -5.75
CA VAL A 33 -6.64 -12.10 -4.78
C VAL A 33 -7.16 -11.60 -3.44
N LYS A 34 -8.30 -12.14 -3.01
CA LYS A 34 -8.87 -11.81 -1.71
C LYS A 34 -8.17 -12.60 -0.61
N THR A 35 -7.74 -11.90 0.44
CA THR A 35 -7.26 -12.58 1.65
C THR A 35 -8.45 -13.12 2.44
N ALA A 36 -8.22 -14.21 3.19
CA ALA A 36 -9.12 -14.58 4.27
C ALA A 36 -8.99 -13.54 5.39
N SER A 37 -10.12 -13.00 5.85
CA SER A 37 -10.12 -12.13 7.02
C SER A 37 -9.87 -12.95 8.28
N GLN A 38 -8.94 -12.50 9.11
CA GLN A 38 -8.69 -13.01 10.47
C GLN A 38 -8.90 -11.90 11.50
N ILE A 39 -9.62 -10.86 11.10
CA ILE A 39 -9.98 -9.74 11.96
C ILE A 39 -10.91 -10.28 13.07
N PRO A 40 -10.69 -9.97 14.35
CA PRO A 40 -11.63 -10.30 15.40
C PRO A 40 -13.03 -9.75 15.07
N PHE A 41 -14.06 -10.56 15.27
CA PHE A 41 -15.44 -10.24 14.82
C PHE A 41 -15.91 -8.86 15.30
N GLU A 42 -15.65 -8.52 16.56
CA GLU A 42 -16.01 -7.21 17.13
C GLU A 42 -15.30 -6.05 16.43
N VAL A 43 -14.05 -6.24 16.02
CA VAL A 43 -13.28 -5.24 15.29
C VAL A 43 -13.84 -5.08 13.87
N GLU A 44 -14.20 -6.18 13.20
CA GLU A 44 -14.78 -6.14 11.86
C GLU A 44 -16.11 -5.37 11.84
N ILE A 45 -16.99 -5.59 12.81
CA ILE A 45 -18.24 -4.82 12.96
C ILE A 45 -17.93 -3.33 13.05
N ARG A 46 -17.00 -2.95 13.94
CA ARG A 46 -16.62 -1.54 14.12
C ARG A 46 -16.01 -0.92 12.86
N LEU A 47 -15.19 -1.66 12.11
CA LEU A 47 -14.65 -1.19 10.84
C LEU A 47 -15.75 -0.90 9.81
N ARG A 48 -16.78 -1.75 9.74
CA ARG A 48 -17.94 -1.53 8.85
C ARG A 48 -18.76 -0.29 9.26
N GLU A 49 -18.94 -0.05 10.57
CA GLU A 49 -19.61 1.15 11.08
C GLU A 49 -18.81 2.43 10.81
N ILE A 50 -17.49 2.39 10.93
CA ILE A 50 -16.59 3.50 10.59
C ILE A 50 -16.69 3.84 9.09
N GLY A 51 -16.78 2.82 8.25
CA GLY A 51 -16.91 2.98 6.80
C GLY A 51 -15.62 3.37 6.09
N PRO A 52 -15.73 3.82 4.83
CA PRO A 52 -14.60 4.05 3.93
C PRO A 52 -13.91 5.40 4.18
N ILE A 53 -13.18 5.54 5.28
CA ILE A 53 -12.43 6.75 5.64
C ILE A 53 -10.94 6.45 5.79
N SER A 54 -10.11 7.47 5.56
CA SER A 54 -8.66 7.40 5.73
C SER A 54 -8.15 8.01 7.04
N ALA A 55 -9.04 8.58 7.86
CA ALA A 55 -8.67 9.14 9.16
C ALA A 55 -8.25 8.04 10.15
N PRO A 56 -7.11 8.19 10.85
CA PRO A 56 -6.60 7.14 11.73
C PRO A 56 -7.35 7.00 13.07
N GLU A 57 -7.97 8.07 13.55
CA GLU A 57 -8.50 8.16 14.92
C GLU A 57 -9.55 7.09 15.25
N PRO A 58 -10.57 6.82 14.39
CA PRO A 58 -11.57 5.82 14.73
C PRO A 58 -11.04 4.38 14.70
N THR A 59 -10.00 4.11 13.90
CA THR A 59 -9.44 2.75 13.72
C THR A 59 -8.33 2.44 14.72
N ARG A 60 -7.56 3.45 15.12
CA ARG A 60 -6.42 3.28 16.03
C ARG A 60 -6.78 2.60 17.37
N PRO A 61 -7.85 3.01 18.07
CA PRO A 61 -8.23 2.37 19.36
C PRO A 61 -8.61 0.90 19.23
N LEU A 62 -9.05 0.46 18.05
CA LEU A 62 -9.44 -0.93 17.80
C LEU A 62 -8.23 -1.86 17.75
N TYR A 63 -7.12 -1.38 17.18
CA TYR A 63 -5.92 -2.19 16.96
C TYR A 63 -4.81 -1.97 17.98
N ALA A 64 -4.77 -0.82 18.65
CA ALA A 64 -3.72 -0.55 19.64
C ALA A 64 -3.66 -1.59 20.78
N PRO A 65 -4.78 -2.06 21.36
CA PRO A 65 -4.76 -3.10 22.40
C PRO A 65 -4.28 -4.47 21.89
N LEU A 66 -4.34 -4.72 20.58
CA LEU A 66 -3.92 -5.98 19.97
C LEU A 66 -2.41 -6.02 19.69
N GLN A 67 -1.72 -4.90 19.83
CA GLN A 67 -0.30 -4.80 19.54
C GLN A 67 0.55 -5.18 20.76
N PRO A 68 1.63 -5.93 20.55
CA PRO A 68 2.62 -6.15 21.59
C PRO A 68 3.26 -4.84 22.05
N ALA A 69 3.44 -4.71 23.36
CA ALA A 69 4.07 -3.55 23.97
C ALA A 69 5.60 -3.58 23.84
N GLU A 70 6.24 -2.41 23.80
CA GLU A 70 7.69 -2.27 24.02
C GLU A 70 8.03 -2.47 25.52
N PRO A 71 9.20 -3.03 25.86
CA PRO A 71 10.26 -3.49 24.95
C PRO A 71 9.92 -4.83 24.28
N PHE A 72 10.28 -4.96 23.00
CA PHE A 72 10.03 -6.20 22.25
C PHE A 72 11.08 -7.26 22.59
N ALA A 73 10.62 -8.48 22.91
CA ALA A 73 11.53 -9.59 23.20
C ALA A 73 12.41 -9.94 22.00
N ASN A 74 13.73 -10.07 22.24
CA ASN A 74 14.73 -10.43 21.23
C ASN A 74 14.85 -9.44 20.04
N ILE A 75 14.42 -8.19 20.22
CA ILE A 75 14.54 -7.14 19.21
C ILE A 75 15.27 -5.95 19.83
N THR A 76 16.34 -5.51 19.16
CA THR A 76 16.99 -4.26 19.47
C THR A 76 16.35 -3.14 18.69
N VAL A 77 15.93 -2.07 19.37
CA VAL A 77 15.34 -0.88 18.73
C VAL A 77 16.32 0.28 18.86
N LYS A 78 16.69 0.89 17.72
CA LYS A 78 17.47 2.14 17.67
C LYS A 78 16.58 3.23 17.08
N ARG A 79 16.36 4.30 17.83
CA ARG A 79 15.48 5.39 17.45
C ARG A 79 16.25 6.58 16.87
N ASP A 80 15.60 7.32 15.99
CA ASP A 80 16.01 8.64 15.52
C ASP A 80 17.39 8.71 14.85
N LEU A 81 17.81 7.61 14.22
CA LEU A 81 19.05 7.60 13.44
C LEU A 81 18.92 8.55 12.25
N ARG A 82 19.92 9.40 12.04
CA ARG A 82 19.92 10.37 10.94
C ARG A 82 20.37 9.72 9.62
N TYR A 83 19.58 9.86 8.55
CA TYR A 83 19.96 9.44 7.21
C TYR A 83 20.27 10.62 6.27
N GLY A 84 20.10 11.88 6.74
CA GLY A 84 20.38 13.08 5.98
C GLY A 84 20.34 14.34 6.85
N ALA A 85 20.47 15.51 6.22
CA ALA A 85 20.63 16.79 6.92
C ALA A 85 19.31 17.40 7.44
N ALA A 86 18.17 17.13 6.77
CA ALA A 86 16.89 17.69 7.19
C ALA A 86 16.46 17.16 8.56
N GLU A 87 15.69 17.95 9.30
CA GLU A 87 15.18 17.58 10.62
C GLU A 87 14.41 16.26 10.58
N ARG A 88 13.59 16.06 9.56
CA ARG A 88 12.78 14.85 9.35
C ARG A 88 13.55 13.70 8.70
N HIS A 89 14.85 13.84 8.38
CA HIS A 89 15.66 12.74 7.91
C HIS A 89 16.03 11.80 9.06
N ARG A 90 15.04 11.07 9.58
CA ARG A 90 15.18 10.15 10.71
C ARG A 90 14.64 8.77 10.37
N LEU A 91 15.26 7.75 10.95
CA LEU A 91 14.73 6.40 10.91
C LEU A 91 14.83 5.73 12.28
N ASP A 92 13.91 4.79 12.50
CA ASP A 92 13.96 3.83 13.58
C ASP A 92 14.30 2.47 13.02
N VAL A 93 15.21 1.77 13.66
CA VAL A 93 15.67 0.44 13.23
C VAL A 93 15.29 -0.59 14.28
N PHE A 94 14.68 -1.67 13.82
CA PHE A 94 14.28 -2.84 14.61
C PHE A 94 15.06 -4.04 14.07
N ALA A 95 15.99 -4.55 14.84
CA ALA A 95 16.81 -5.67 14.42
C ALA A 95 16.65 -6.86 15.38
N PRO A 96 16.50 -8.09 14.88
CA PRO A 96 16.58 -9.27 15.73
C PRO A 96 17.93 -9.30 16.45
N THR A 97 17.94 -9.77 17.69
CA THR A 97 19.20 -10.00 18.39
C THR A 97 20.07 -10.99 17.61
N ALA A 98 21.34 -10.67 17.40
CA ALA A 98 22.26 -11.47 16.59
C ALA A 98 21.87 -11.60 15.10
N ALA A 99 21.17 -10.61 14.52
CA ALA A 99 20.87 -10.58 13.10
C ALA A 99 22.14 -10.51 12.25
N SER A 100 22.17 -11.28 11.16
CA SER A 100 23.24 -11.22 10.16
C SER A 100 22.66 -11.53 8.79
N ASN A 101 22.99 -10.72 7.78
CA ASN A 101 22.62 -10.90 6.39
C ASN A 101 21.10 -11.07 6.16
N ARG A 102 20.28 -10.29 6.87
CA ARG A 102 18.82 -10.36 6.83
C ARG A 102 18.23 -9.42 5.78
N PRO A 103 17.09 -9.75 5.16
CA PRO A 103 16.38 -8.77 4.35
C PRO A 103 16.08 -7.53 5.18
N VAL A 104 16.02 -6.36 4.52
CA VAL A 104 15.66 -5.08 5.16
C VAL A 104 14.30 -4.66 4.62
N LEU A 105 13.34 -4.40 5.51
CA LEU A 105 12.06 -3.79 5.17
C LEU A 105 12.11 -2.31 5.53
N LEU A 106 12.19 -1.44 4.53
CA LEU A 106 12.10 0.02 4.70
C LEU A 106 10.64 0.46 4.55
N PHE A 107 10.04 0.95 5.64
CA PHE A 107 8.66 1.40 5.66
C PHE A 107 8.56 2.93 5.67
N MET A 108 7.70 3.46 4.80
CA MET A 108 7.34 4.87 4.66
C MET A 108 5.89 5.09 5.04
N HIS A 109 5.66 5.91 6.08
CA HIS A 109 4.33 6.16 6.65
C HIS A 109 3.42 7.00 5.74
N GLY A 110 2.10 6.88 5.93
CA GLY A 110 1.10 7.78 5.37
C GLY A 110 1.02 9.13 6.10
N GLY A 111 -0.03 9.89 5.81
CA GLY A 111 -0.29 11.20 6.45
C GLY A 111 -0.64 12.29 5.46
N ALA A 112 -1.28 11.94 4.36
CA ALA A 112 -1.81 12.85 3.34
C ALA A 112 -0.78 13.90 2.87
N TYR A 113 0.50 13.53 2.78
CA TYR A 113 1.64 14.36 2.35
C TYR A 113 2.07 15.47 3.32
N VAL A 114 1.26 15.80 4.31
CA VAL A 114 1.44 16.97 5.20
C VAL A 114 1.66 16.59 6.67
N GLY A 115 1.57 15.31 7.00
CA GLY A 115 1.66 14.82 8.38
C GLY A 115 2.18 13.38 8.46
N GLY A 116 2.05 12.81 9.66
CA GLY A 116 2.49 11.46 9.96
C GLY A 116 3.90 11.40 10.55
N ASP A 117 4.22 10.26 11.13
CA ASP A 117 5.54 9.97 11.70
C ASP A 117 5.81 8.46 11.66
N LYS A 118 7.11 8.09 11.74
CA LYS A 118 7.58 6.70 11.84
C LYS A 118 7.24 6.02 13.15
N HIS A 119 6.99 6.82 14.19
CA HIS A 119 6.61 6.43 15.53
C HIS A 119 5.76 7.53 16.17
N LEU A 120 4.61 7.18 16.67
CA LEU A 120 3.74 8.08 17.40
C LEU A 120 3.85 7.79 18.90
N ALA A 121 4.33 8.76 19.67
CA ALA A 121 4.48 8.62 21.12
C ALA A 121 3.17 8.19 21.81
N GLY A 122 3.24 7.22 22.70
CA GLY A 122 2.08 6.65 23.37
C GLY A 122 1.20 5.75 22.50
N SER A 123 1.65 5.42 21.29
CA SER A 123 0.96 4.53 20.36
C SER A 123 1.90 3.44 19.84
N PRO A 124 1.42 2.21 19.57
CA PRO A 124 2.25 1.17 18.95
C PRO A 124 2.56 1.43 17.47
N PHE A 125 1.93 2.45 16.84
CA PHE A 125 2.04 2.71 15.42
C PHE A 125 3.08 3.81 15.13
N TYR A 126 3.99 3.65 14.14
CA TYR A 126 4.12 2.46 13.29
C TYR A 126 5.25 1.52 13.76
N SER A 127 5.61 1.52 15.06
CA SER A 127 6.55 0.52 15.60
C SER A 127 6.13 -0.92 15.33
N ASN A 128 4.81 -1.17 15.22
CA ASN A 128 4.26 -2.49 14.90
C ASN A 128 4.87 -3.07 13.61
N ILE A 129 5.08 -2.29 12.56
CA ILE A 129 5.62 -2.76 11.27
C ILE A 129 7.10 -3.14 11.42
N GLY A 130 7.91 -2.26 12.05
CA GLY A 130 9.32 -2.54 12.30
C GLY A 130 9.53 -3.76 13.19
N ALA A 131 8.75 -3.86 14.27
CA ALA A 131 8.80 -5.00 15.20
C ALA A 131 8.35 -6.30 14.53
N TRP A 132 7.30 -6.26 13.72
CA TRP A 132 6.85 -7.40 12.92
C TRP A 132 7.94 -7.90 11.97
N ALA A 133 8.60 -6.97 11.25
CA ALA A 133 9.70 -7.33 10.37
C ALA A 133 10.81 -8.04 11.15
N ALA A 134 11.20 -7.50 12.30
CA ALA A 134 12.24 -8.11 13.13
C ALA A 134 11.84 -9.48 13.68
N ARG A 135 10.59 -9.68 14.10
CA ARG A 135 10.07 -10.99 14.54
C ARG A 135 10.10 -12.05 13.44
N ASN A 136 9.98 -11.60 12.18
CA ASN A 136 10.03 -12.47 11.01
C ASN A 136 11.42 -12.56 10.38
N GLY A 137 12.47 -12.26 11.14
CA GLY A 137 13.86 -12.46 10.74
C GLY A 137 14.38 -11.42 9.76
N MET A 138 13.75 -10.27 9.63
CA MET A 138 14.19 -9.13 8.82
C MET A 138 14.77 -8.03 9.71
N VAL A 139 15.42 -7.06 9.13
CA VAL A 139 15.67 -5.76 9.77
C VAL A 139 14.56 -4.81 9.35
N GLY A 140 13.71 -4.39 10.29
CA GLY A 140 12.69 -3.38 10.05
C GLY A 140 13.27 -1.97 10.17
N VAL A 141 12.95 -1.09 9.22
CA VAL A 141 13.35 0.32 9.22
C VAL A 141 12.15 1.17 8.92
N ASN A 142 11.75 2.01 9.87
CA ASN A 142 10.66 2.98 9.65
C ASN A 142 11.28 4.36 9.45
N MET A 143 10.92 5.07 8.38
CA MET A 143 11.48 6.38 8.08
C MET A 143 10.46 7.51 8.19
N THR A 144 10.91 8.70 8.59
CA THR A 144 10.24 9.97 8.31
C THR A 144 10.85 10.61 7.08
N TYR A 145 10.12 11.54 6.49
CA TYR A 145 10.51 12.27 5.27
C TYR A 145 9.98 13.69 5.33
N ARG A 146 10.50 14.57 4.48
CA ARG A 146 10.09 15.97 4.39
C ARG A 146 8.63 16.08 3.93
N LEU A 147 7.85 16.95 4.57
CA LEU A 147 6.42 17.11 4.36
C LEU A 147 6.08 18.41 3.64
N ALA A 148 4.97 18.39 2.90
CA ALA A 148 4.36 19.60 2.38
C ALA A 148 3.72 20.43 3.53
N PRO A 149 3.56 21.74 3.33
CA PRO A 149 3.87 22.52 2.14
C PRO A 149 5.33 22.97 2.03
N GLN A 150 6.16 22.75 3.09
CA GLN A 150 7.56 23.19 3.13
C GLN A 150 8.43 22.44 2.11
N ALA A 151 8.13 21.16 1.87
CA ALA A 151 8.81 20.33 0.91
C ALA A 151 7.79 19.69 -0.05
N LYS A 152 7.83 20.14 -1.30
CA LYS A 152 6.95 19.68 -2.37
C LYS A 152 7.64 18.60 -3.21
N TRP A 153 6.90 18.00 -4.14
CA TRP A 153 7.46 17.09 -5.13
C TRP A 153 8.73 17.71 -5.78
N PRO A 154 9.85 16.99 -5.88
CA PRO A 154 10.04 15.56 -5.59
C PRO A 154 10.71 15.23 -4.23
N ALA A 155 10.60 16.07 -3.22
CA ALA A 155 11.37 15.95 -1.98
C ALA A 155 11.32 14.57 -1.33
N ALA A 156 10.16 13.93 -1.26
CA ALA A 156 10.02 12.61 -0.64
C ALA A 156 10.71 11.49 -1.45
N GLN A 157 10.79 11.63 -2.78
CA GLN A 157 11.52 10.69 -3.64
C GLN A 157 13.03 10.79 -3.42
N GLU A 158 13.55 12.01 -3.27
CA GLU A 158 14.94 12.27 -2.90
C GLU A 158 15.26 11.70 -1.50
N ASP A 159 14.32 11.84 -0.57
CA ASP A 159 14.45 11.31 0.79
C ASP A 159 14.49 9.77 0.80
N ILE A 160 13.67 9.11 -0.03
CA ILE A 160 13.73 7.65 -0.22
C ILE A 160 15.10 7.24 -0.74
N GLY A 161 15.61 7.89 -1.78
CA GLY A 161 16.95 7.60 -2.32
C GLY A 161 18.05 7.76 -1.26
N SER A 162 17.98 8.82 -0.46
CA SER A 162 18.92 9.09 0.63
C SER A 162 18.84 8.01 1.74
N ALA A 163 17.62 7.59 2.11
CA ALA A 163 17.42 6.54 3.10
C ALA A 163 17.95 5.18 2.62
N ILE A 164 17.72 4.84 1.35
CA ILE A 164 18.27 3.60 0.74
C ILE A 164 19.80 3.64 0.73
N ALA A 165 20.39 4.76 0.34
CA ALA A 165 21.86 4.92 0.35
C ALA A 165 22.44 4.75 1.77
N TRP A 166 21.78 5.37 2.76
CA TRP A 166 22.17 5.22 4.16
C TRP A 166 22.05 3.76 4.64
N ILE A 167 20.94 3.08 4.32
CA ILE A 167 20.74 1.67 4.68
C ILE A 167 21.84 0.81 4.05
N LYS A 168 22.14 0.98 2.77
CA LYS A 168 23.23 0.23 2.10
C LYS A 168 24.57 0.39 2.79
N ALA A 169 24.91 1.61 3.21
CA ALA A 169 26.15 1.89 3.92
C ALA A 169 26.22 1.31 5.34
N ASN A 170 25.06 1.10 5.98
CA ASN A 170 24.98 0.68 7.38
C ASN A 170 24.40 -0.73 7.57
N ALA A 171 23.90 -1.39 6.51
CA ALA A 171 23.17 -2.64 6.60
C ALA A 171 23.90 -3.73 7.39
N ALA A 172 25.19 -3.94 7.13
CA ALA A 172 25.99 -4.95 7.82
C ALA A 172 26.05 -4.72 9.34
N ALA A 173 26.20 -3.46 9.78
CA ALA A 173 26.23 -3.09 11.21
C ALA A 173 24.84 -3.22 11.87
N LEU A 174 23.77 -3.26 11.06
CA LEU A 174 22.40 -3.46 11.50
C LEU A 174 21.95 -4.94 11.39
N GLY A 175 22.82 -5.82 10.89
CA GLY A 175 22.47 -7.23 10.64
C GLY A 175 21.70 -7.46 9.35
N GLY A 176 21.61 -6.46 8.46
CA GLY A 176 20.89 -6.49 7.19
C GLY A 176 21.79 -6.82 6.00
N ASP A 177 21.16 -7.17 4.88
CA ASP A 177 21.77 -7.37 3.57
C ASP A 177 21.51 -6.14 2.68
N PRO A 178 22.55 -5.39 2.25
CA PRO A 178 22.39 -4.21 1.43
C PRO A 178 21.79 -4.48 0.03
N ASN A 179 21.77 -5.75 -0.40
CA ASN A 179 21.21 -6.16 -1.69
C ASN A 179 19.75 -6.66 -1.59
N ARG A 180 19.25 -6.85 -0.37
CA ARG A 180 17.87 -7.33 -0.13
C ARG A 180 17.07 -6.31 0.66
N ILE A 181 17.00 -5.07 0.12
CA ILE A 181 16.16 -3.99 0.65
C ILE A 181 14.80 -4.04 -0.05
N TYR A 182 13.72 -4.10 0.72
CA TYR A 182 12.34 -4.03 0.23
C TYR A 182 11.73 -2.73 0.73
N LEU A 183 11.19 -1.93 -0.21
CA LEU A 183 10.60 -0.62 0.09
C LEU A 183 9.09 -0.75 0.21
N MET A 184 8.53 -0.47 1.37
CA MET A 184 7.10 -0.50 1.64
C MET A 184 6.56 0.89 1.93
N GLY A 185 5.39 1.20 1.39
CA GLY A 185 4.66 2.42 1.74
C GLY A 185 3.18 2.16 1.94
N HIS A 186 2.53 3.03 2.72
CA HIS A 186 1.10 3.05 2.94
C HIS A 186 0.52 4.44 2.64
N SER A 187 -0.65 4.52 1.95
CA SER A 187 -1.35 5.78 1.69
C SER A 187 -0.47 6.79 0.92
N ALA A 188 -0.28 8.00 1.43
CA ALA A 188 0.65 8.98 0.87
C ALA A 188 2.08 8.41 0.78
N GLY A 189 2.54 7.63 1.76
CA GLY A 189 3.81 6.92 1.72
C GLY A 189 3.89 5.92 0.55
N ALA A 190 2.80 5.20 0.28
CA ALA A 190 2.72 4.30 -0.88
C ALA A 190 2.74 5.06 -2.20
N SER A 191 2.08 6.22 -2.27
CA SER A 191 2.13 7.09 -3.45
C SER A 191 3.56 7.63 -3.69
N HIS A 192 4.30 7.93 -2.63
CA HIS A 192 5.72 8.30 -2.74
C HIS A 192 6.58 7.13 -3.21
N VAL A 193 6.36 5.92 -2.68
CA VAL A 193 7.04 4.70 -3.13
C VAL A 193 6.74 4.43 -4.60
N ALA A 194 5.48 4.50 -5.02
CA ALA A 194 5.09 4.34 -6.42
C ALA A 194 5.81 5.36 -7.33
N ASN A 195 5.87 6.62 -6.90
CA ASN A 195 6.59 7.69 -7.60
C ASN A 195 8.10 7.42 -7.67
N TYR A 196 8.72 7.02 -6.57
CA TYR A 196 10.14 6.66 -6.58
C TYR A 196 10.42 5.51 -7.56
N MET A 197 9.64 4.44 -7.49
CA MET A 197 9.82 3.26 -8.36
C MET A 197 9.62 3.54 -9.84
N SER A 198 8.82 4.55 -10.17
CA SER A 198 8.45 4.88 -11.56
C SER A 198 9.38 5.90 -12.23
N HIS A 199 10.17 6.66 -11.49
CA HIS A 199 10.97 7.77 -12.01
C HIS A 199 12.45 7.51 -11.79
N SER A 200 13.13 7.01 -12.84
CA SER A 200 14.54 6.63 -12.78
C SER A 200 15.49 7.78 -12.42
N GLN A 201 15.07 9.02 -12.60
CA GLN A 201 15.85 10.21 -12.21
C GLN A 201 16.16 10.29 -10.70
N PHE A 202 15.42 9.54 -9.86
CA PHE A 202 15.67 9.48 -8.42
C PHE A 202 16.52 8.28 -8.01
N HIS A 203 16.86 7.43 -8.97
CA HIS A 203 17.65 6.22 -8.74
C HIS A 203 19.15 6.52 -8.86
N GLY A 204 19.96 5.73 -8.17
CA GLY A 204 21.41 5.71 -8.42
C GLY A 204 21.75 4.98 -9.73
N ASP A 205 23.02 4.97 -10.10
CA ASP A 205 23.52 4.36 -11.34
C ASP A 205 23.12 2.87 -11.49
N SER A 206 22.93 2.18 -10.37
CA SER A 206 22.54 0.76 -10.34
C SER A 206 21.01 0.55 -10.29
N GLY A 207 20.21 1.58 -10.57
CA GLY A 207 18.74 1.54 -10.49
C GLY A 207 18.20 1.91 -9.11
N PRO A 208 16.96 1.51 -8.76
CA PRO A 208 16.28 2.00 -7.55
C PRO A 208 16.90 1.53 -6.22
N GLY A 209 17.84 0.60 -6.28
CA GLY A 209 18.57 0.16 -5.09
C GLY A 209 17.77 -0.73 -4.15
N VAL A 210 16.66 -1.28 -4.58
CA VAL A 210 15.77 -2.18 -3.83
C VAL A 210 15.53 -3.48 -4.59
N ALA A 211 15.30 -4.56 -3.86
CA ALA A 211 14.97 -5.88 -4.41
C ALA A 211 13.48 -6.00 -4.79
N GLY A 212 12.63 -5.17 -4.20
CA GLY A 212 11.20 -5.12 -4.49
C GLY A 212 10.52 -3.96 -3.79
N ALA A 213 9.26 -3.68 -4.18
CA ALA A 213 8.43 -2.66 -3.55
C ALA A 213 7.06 -3.22 -3.14
N ILE A 214 6.52 -2.73 -2.03
CA ILE A 214 5.22 -3.09 -1.46
C ILE A 214 4.41 -1.80 -1.36
N ILE A 215 3.35 -1.71 -2.13
CA ILE A 215 2.58 -0.49 -2.35
C ILE A 215 1.15 -0.74 -1.87
N VAL A 216 0.81 -0.16 -0.70
CA VAL A 216 -0.44 -0.40 0.00
C VAL A 216 -1.29 0.85 -0.07
N SER A 217 -2.39 0.80 -0.83
CA SER A 217 -3.35 1.91 -1.03
C SER A 217 -2.69 3.20 -1.50
N ALA A 218 -2.36 3.28 -2.79
CA ALA A 218 -1.67 4.41 -3.41
C ALA A 218 -2.47 5.08 -4.53
N PHE A 219 -2.03 6.27 -4.93
CA PHE A 219 -2.46 6.94 -6.16
C PHE A 219 -1.46 6.67 -7.29
N TYR A 220 -1.96 6.34 -8.46
CA TYR A 220 -1.17 5.86 -9.60
C TYR A 220 -1.27 6.73 -10.84
N ASP A 221 -2.43 7.35 -11.08
CA ASP A 221 -2.65 8.24 -12.21
C ASP A 221 -3.32 9.53 -11.72
N PHE A 222 -2.54 10.61 -11.69
CA PHE A 222 -2.96 11.88 -11.12
C PHE A 222 -3.95 12.63 -12.01
N ASP A 223 -4.00 12.35 -13.31
CA ASP A 223 -4.96 12.99 -14.22
C ASP A 223 -6.39 12.46 -14.00
N THR A 224 -6.52 11.20 -13.59
CA THR A 224 -7.81 10.57 -13.28
C THR A 224 -8.26 10.77 -11.84
N LEU A 225 -7.40 11.35 -10.97
CA LEU A 225 -7.69 11.58 -9.57
C LEU A 225 -8.51 12.86 -9.39
N ASN A 226 -9.58 12.79 -8.60
CA ASN A 226 -10.28 13.99 -8.12
C ASN A 226 -9.47 14.67 -6.99
N ALA A 227 -8.30 15.18 -7.35
CA ALA A 227 -7.32 15.71 -6.42
C ALA A 227 -7.79 17.00 -5.76
N THR A 228 -7.57 17.11 -4.45
CA THR A 228 -7.89 18.30 -3.64
C THR A 228 -6.90 18.50 -2.49
N GLY A 229 -7.03 19.61 -1.78
CA GLY A 229 -6.44 19.83 -0.46
C GLY A 229 -4.94 19.52 -0.38
N THR A 230 -4.59 18.55 0.44
CA THR A 230 -3.20 18.20 0.77
C THR A 230 -2.43 17.61 -0.41
N PHE A 231 -3.13 16.97 -1.38
CA PHE A 231 -2.50 16.55 -2.63
C PHE A 231 -1.91 17.74 -3.37
N PHE A 232 -2.66 18.85 -3.49
CA PHE A 232 -2.16 20.06 -4.13
C PHE A 232 -1.02 20.72 -3.37
N GLN A 233 -0.99 20.61 -2.05
CA GLN A 233 0.12 21.15 -1.25
C GLN A 233 1.45 20.47 -1.60
N TYR A 234 1.44 19.17 -1.94
CA TYR A 234 2.63 18.42 -2.32
C TYR A 234 2.89 18.44 -3.83
N HIS A 235 1.89 18.09 -4.64
CA HIS A 235 2.03 17.93 -6.08
C HIS A 235 1.80 19.21 -6.88
N GLY A 236 1.24 20.28 -6.25
CA GLY A 236 0.75 21.46 -6.97
C GLY A 236 -0.60 21.19 -7.64
N ASN A 237 -1.14 22.20 -8.32
CA ASN A 237 -2.45 22.17 -8.99
C ASN A 237 -2.35 22.30 -10.53
N ASP A 238 -1.14 22.25 -11.08
CA ASP A 238 -0.90 22.30 -12.52
C ASP A 238 -1.08 20.91 -13.13
N LYS A 239 -2.19 20.70 -13.83
CA LYS A 239 -2.53 19.44 -14.48
C LYS A 239 -1.53 19.00 -15.54
N VAL A 240 -0.82 19.92 -16.19
CA VAL A 240 0.21 19.58 -17.18
C VAL A 240 1.33 18.76 -16.53
N GLN A 241 1.64 19.06 -15.27
CA GLN A 241 2.65 18.34 -14.51
C GLN A 241 2.16 16.97 -14.00
N TYR A 242 0.86 16.71 -13.96
CA TYR A 242 0.32 15.43 -13.47
C TYR A 242 0.74 14.26 -14.35
N LEU A 243 0.72 14.40 -15.67
CA LEU A 243 1.21 13.37 -16.59
C LEU A 243 2.68 13.02 -16.33
N GLN A 244 3.50 14.03 -16.02
CA GLN A 244 4.93 13.84 -15.76
C GLN A 244 5.19 13.24 -14.35
N ARG A 245 4.27 13.46 -13.40
CA ARG A 245 4.39 13.01 -12.00
C ARG A 245 3.60 11.75 -11.70
N SER A 246 2.70 11.35 -12.60
CA SER A 246 1.91 10.11 -12.45
C SER A 246 2.81 8.88 -12.51
N PRO A 247 2.76 8.00 -11.49
CA PRO A 247 3.66 6.86 -11.45
C PRO A 247 3.30 5.73 -12.41
N LEU A 248 2.06 5.61 -12.85
CA LEU A 248 1.56 4.45 -13.60
C LEU A 248 2.42 4.05 -14.81
N PRO A 249 2.82 4.97 -15.72
CA PRO A 249 3.61 4.57 -16.87
C PRO A 249 4.97 3.97 -16.52
N GLY A 250 5.66 4.56 -15.55
CA GLY A 250 6.96 4.07 -15.09
C GLY A 250 6.86 2.76 -14.30
N LEU A 251 5.79 2.55 -13.53
CA LEU A 251 5.53 1.27 -12.86
C LEU A 251 5.31 0.16 -13.89
N ILE A 252 4.52 0.41 -14.95
CA ILE A 252 4.31 -0.54 -16.04
C ILE A 252 5.64 -0.88 -16.75
N ALA A 253 6.52 0.09 -16.95
CA ALA A 253 7.82 -0.12 -17.57
C ALA A 253 8.83 -0.81 -16.63
N SER A 254 8.66 -0.72 -15.32
CA SER A 254 9.60 -1.27 -14.34
C SER A 254 9.68 -2.80 -14.42
N LYS A 255 10.89 -3.32 -14.19
CA LYS A 255 11.16 -4.77 -14.06
C LYS A 255 11.36 -5.20 -12.62
N VAL A 256 11.35 -4.26 -11.68
CA VAL A 256 11.47 -4.56 -10.25
C VAL A 256 10.18 -5.23 -9.77
N PRO A 257 10.25 -6.32 -9.02
CA PRO A 257 9.06 -6.96 -8.44
C PRO A 257 8.27 -5.99 -7.57
N MET A 258 6.94 -6.02 -7.68
CA MET A 258 6.06 -5.17 -6.87
C MET A 258 4.87 -5.98 -6.35
N LEU A 259 4.53 -5.76 -5.08
CA LEU A 259 3.32 -6.23 -4.44
C LEU A 259 2.37 -5.04 -4.28
N PHE A 260 1.16 -5.15 -4.82
CA PHE A 260 0.11 -4.15 -4.68
C PHE A 260 -0.99 -4.67 -3.77
N ALA A 261 -1.43 -3.85 -2.83
CA ALA A 261 -2.54 -4.18 -1.94
C ALA A 261 -3.49 -2.99 -1.76
N VAL A 262 -4.75 -3.29 -1.47
CA VAL A 262 -5.80 -2.31 -1.16
C VAL A 262 -6.81 -2.93 -0.20
N ALA A 263 -7.38 -2.13 0.70
CA ALA A 263 -8.42 -2.57 1.61
C ALA A 263 -9.79 -2.64 0.93
N GLN A 264 -10.63 -3.60 1.33
CA GLN A 264 -12.00 -3.74 0.80
C GLN A 264 -12.85 -2.50 1.08
N TYR A 265 -12.70 -1.90 2.28
CA TYR A 265 -13.40 -0.69 2.71
C TYR A 265 -12.50 0.54 2.64
N ASP A 266 -11.61 0.58 1.65
CA ASP A 266 -10.84 1.79 1.37
C ASP A 266 -11.73 2.90 0.81
N THR A 267 -11.23 4.13 0.80
CA THR A 267 -11.99 5.23 0.21
C THR A 267 -12.18 5.02 -1.29
N PRO A 268 -13.26 5.56 -1.89
CA PRO A 268 -13.53 5.41 -3.32
C PRO A 268 -12.35 5.79 -4.22
N ASP A 269 -11.57 6.81 -3.83
CA ASP A 269 -10.42 7.25 -4.63
C ASP A 269 -9.31 6.19 -4.70
N PHE A 270 -8.98 5.51 -3.58
CA PHE A 270 -7.97 4.44 -3.60
C PHE A 270 -8.45 3.21 -4.36
N LEU A 271 -9.73 2.85 -4.22
CA LEU A 271 -10.33 1.76 -5.00
C LEU A 271 -10.32 2.07 -6.50
N GLN A 272 -10.69 3.29 -6.89
CA GLN A 272 -10.63 3.74 -8.27
C GLN A 272 -9.20 3.72 -8.81
N GLN A 273 -8.24 4.25 -8.08
CA GLN A 273 -6.84 4.28 -8.49
C GLN A 273 -6.23 2.88 -8.61
N THR A 274 -6.65 1.96 -7.75
CA THR A 274 -6.26 0.54 -7.88
C THR A 274 -6.83 -0.10 -9.14
N GLU A 275 -8.05 0.24 -9.53
CA GLU A 275 -8.64 -0.22 -10.79
C GLU A 275 -7.94 0.40 -12.02
N VAL A 276 -7.54 1.67 -11.93
CA VAL A 276 -6.70 2.34 -12.95
C VAL A 276 -5.35 1.62 -13.11
N LEU A 277 -4.70 1.30 -12.01
CA LEU A 277 -3.47 0.49 -11.98
C LEU A 277 -3.67 -0.86 -12.69
N ARG A 278 -4.70 -1.61 -12.28
CA ARG A 278 -5.02 -2.93 -12.84
C ARG A 278 -5.21 -2.85 -14.35
N LYS A 279 -6.07 -1.94 -14.81
CA LYS A 279 -6.34 -1.73 -16.23
C LYS A 279 -5.07 -1.35 -17.00
N GLY A 280 -4.26 -0.45 -16.46
CA GLY A 280 -3.01 -0.02 -17.10
C GLY A 280 -2.04 -1.18 -17.32
N PHE A 281 -1.81 -2.00 -16.31
CA PHE A 281 -0.95 -3.18 -16.43
C PHE A 281 -1.52 -4.23 -17.39
N CYS A 282 -2.83 -4.51 -17.31
CA CYS A 282 -3.45 -5.50 -18.20
C CYS A 282 -3.46 -5.04 -19.66
N SER A 283 -3.73 -3.76 -19.93
CA SER A 283 -3.64 -3.20 -21.29
C SER A 283 -2.24 -3.27 -21.87
N ALA A 284 -1.22 -3.25 -21.03
CA ALA A 284 0.18 -3.44 -21.43
C ALA A 284 0.60 -4.92 -21.55
N GLY A 285 -0.34 -5.87 -21.43
CA GLY A 285 -0.07 -7.32 -21.45
C GLY A 285 0.68 -7.85 -20.22
N ARG A 286 0.66 -7.12 -19.11
CA ARG A 286 1.41 -7.41 -17.88
C ARG A 286 0.52 -7.38 -16.63
N CYS A 287 -0.67 -7.96 -16.71
CA CYS A 287 -1.59 -8.00 -15.56
C CYS A 287 -0.85 -8.37 -14.28
N GLN A 288 -1.04 -7.56 -13.24
CA GLN A 288 -0.43 -7.77 -11.92
C GLN A 288 -1.44 -8.40 -10.97
N ARG A 289 -0.94 -9.26 -10.09
CA ARG A 289 -1.70 -9.72 -8.94
C ARG A 289 -1.86 -8.56 -7.96
N ILE A 290 -3.10 -8.25 -7.60
CA ILE A 290 -3.44 -7.22 -6.61
C ILE A 290 -4.13 -7.90 -5.43
N VAL A 291 -3.65 -7.64 -4.23
CA VAL A 291 -4.22 -8.18 -2.99
C VAL A 291 -5.36 -7.28 -2.53
N MET A 292 -6.56 -7.85 -2.43
CA MET A 292 -7.72 -7.22 -1.80
C MET A 292 -7.83 -7.73 -0.37
N LEU A 293 -7.62 -6.86 0.61
CA LEU A 293 -7.69 -7.19 2.02
C LEU A 293 -9.15 -7.17 2.49
N THR A 294 -9.73 -8.36 2.59
CA THR A 294 -11.15 -8.55 2.95
C THR A 294 -11.40 -8.08 4.38
N GLY A 295 -12.45 -7.27 4.57
CA GLY A 295 -12.85 -6.75 5.89
C GLY A 295 -12.04 -5.56 6.39
N HIS A 296 -10.93 -5.21 5.74
CA HIS A 296 -10.10 -4.07 6.13
C HIS A 296 -10.59 -2.73 5.60
N SER A 297 -10.30 -1.67 6.36
CA SER A 297 -10.36 -0.27 5.96
C SER A 297 -8.96 0.27 5.71
N HIS A 298 -8.87 1.51 5.18
CA HIS A 298 -7.60 2.18 4.86
C HIS A 298 -6.54 2.09 5.96
N MET A 299 -6.91 2.30 7.22
CA MET A 299 -5.93 2.27 8.31
C MET A 299 -5.70 0.87 8.88
N SER A 300 -6.73 0.01 8.88
CA SER A 300 -6.62 -1.32 9.46
C SER A 300 -5.66 -2.23 8.70
N GLU A 301 -5.47 -2.00 7.39
CA GLU A 301 -4.54 -2.79 6.58
C GLU A 301 -3.09 -2.77 7.08
N VAL A 302 -2.66 -1.66 7.69
CA VAL A 302 -1.32 -1.55 8.29
C VAL A 302 -1.33 -1.64 9.81
N TYR A 303 -2.46 -1.33 10.45
CA TYR A 303 -2.60 -1.48 11.90
C TYR A 303 -2.76 -2.95 12.33
N SER A 304 -3.21 -3.83 11.43
CA SER A 304 -3.27 -5.28 11.69
C SER A 304 -1.90 -5.96 11.68
N ILE A 305 -0.90 -5.38 11.04
CA ILE A 305 0.46 -5.94 11.01
C ILE A 305 0.98 -6.09 12.44
N ASN A 306 1.53 -7.27 12.76
CA ASN A 306 2.01 -7.67 14.09
C ASN A 306 0.90 -8.07 15.09
N THR A 307 -0.31 -8.32 14.60
CA THR A 307 -1.40 -8.97 15.33
C THR A 307 -1.58 -10.42 14.85
N GLU A 308 -2.62 -11.10 15.31
CA GLU A 308 -3.01 -12.43 14.82
C GLU A 308 -3.60 -12.38 13.40
N ASP A 309 -4.03 -11.22 12.91
CA ASP A 309 -4.46 -11.04 11.54
C ASP A 309 -3.27 -10.99 10.59
N ILE A 310 -3.10 -12.06 9.84
CA ILE A 310 -1.98 -12.22 8.91
C ILE A 310 -2.32 -11.86 7.45
N GLY A 311 -3.48 -11.27 7.18
CA GLY A 311 -3.95 -10.98 5.84
C GLY A 311 -2.90 -10.30 4.94
N LEU A 312 -2.47 -9.09 5.28
CA LEU A 312 -1.40 -8.41 4.54
C LEU A 312 -0.01 -8.98 4.86
N SER A 313 0.24 -9.29 6.12
CA SER A 313 1.58 -9.69 6.57
C SER A 313 2.04 -11.03 5.94
N SER A 314 1.15 -11.99 5.69
CA SER A 314 1.46 -13.23 4.99
C SER A 314 1.83 -12.99 3.52
N GLU A 315 1.18 -12.04 2.86
CA GLU A 315 1.49 -11.65 1.48
C GLU A 315 2.87 -10.97 1.38
N ILE A 316 3.20 -10.13 2.36
CA ILE A 316 4.53 -9.52 2.45
C ILE A 316 5.60 -10.59 2.67
N LEU A 317 5.39 -11.55 3.57
CA LEU A 317 6.35 -12.64 3.79
C LEU A 317 6.55 -13.51 2.54
N ALA A 318 5.47 -13.82 1.82
CA ALA A 318 5.55 -14.57 0.58
C ALA A 318 6.31 -13.80 -0.53
N PHE A 319 6.21 -12.47 -0.52
CA PHE A 319 6.90 -11.60 -1.47
C PHE A 319 8.38 -11.41 -1.13
N ILE A 320 8.70 -11.21 0.15
CA ILE A 320 10.08 -11.09 0.66
C ILE A 320 10.62 -12.51 0.88
N LYS A 321 10.95 -13.22 -0.16
CA LYS A 321 11.54 -14.56 -0.01
C LYS A 321 12.82 -14.46 0.82
N PRO A 322 12.97 -15.27 1.90
CA PRO A 322 14.15 -15.27 2.76
C PRO A 322 15.43 -15.71 2.01
#